data_b460518943be08101182692aac93fe16
#
_entry.id   b460518943be08101182692aac93fe16
#
_cell.length_a   1.000
_cell.length_b   1.000
_cell.length_c   1.000
_cell.angle_alpha   90.00
_cell.angle_beta   90.00
_cell.angle_gamma   90.00
#
_symmetry.space_group_name_H-M   'P 1'
#
loop_
_entity.id
_entity.type
_entity.pdbx_description
1 polymer ?
#
loop_
_entity_poly.entity_id
_entity_poly.type
_entity_poly.pdbx_seq_one_letter_code
_entity_poly.pdbx_strand_id
1 'polypeptide(L)'
;MEWIGWTFAGIAAVFLLIFAFLYLHQKQQAQHQHKKDQKALTRVQNEMNRMQKELNHERDIIELIQEHMVEGILILDDSDKIQLANRTATAFLGIAKADWENNSIFILTDNQEFLDALRKSKTEPQHDMPPADGELHKGCSVRQLLKIDGKYIRAYITRVEMGGIFGTIVLLVDVTYNVKAEKMRQEFTANVSHELKTPLTTIKGFGEMFGSGMITKEEDVAKYGAMIERESERLLFLINDIIRLSEIEEHTEMLNTPVDLAAAAKNALQILEPQIQRNKIQIHLEGNCVLLHSNEGYMRELFINLVDNAIKYNNAGGTVEITIQHIGAQAKIIIADNGIGIPLQAQSRIFERFYRVDKSRSKQRGGTGLGLSIVKHIVDCHNGTISLRSELGHGTEITILLPTK
;
A
#
# COMPACT_ATOMS: atom_id res chain seq x y z
N MET A 1 -35.19 -69.00 91.36
CA MET A 1 -34.94 -68.97 89.87
C MET A 1 -35.19 -67.62 89.22
N GLU A 2 -35.76 -66.66 89.85
CA GLU A 2 -36.00 -65.31 89.25
C GLU A 2 -34.77 -64.43 89.06
N TRP A 3 -33.72 -64.60 89.88
CA TRP A 3 -32.50 -63.77 89.80
C TRP A 3 -31.63 -64.00 88.58
N ILE A 4 -31.69 -65.18 88.03
CA ILE A 4 -30.88 -65.49 86.79
C ILE A 4 -31.48 -64.84 85.57
N GLY A 5 -32.80 -64.64 85.49
CA GLY A 5 -33.47 -63.95 84.41
C GLY A 5 -33.11 -62.46 84.29
N TRP A 6 -32.96 -61.77 85.39
CA TRP A 6 -32.59 -60.34 85.45
C TRP A 6 -31.13 -60.08 85.04
N THR A 7 -30.22 -61.00 85.40
CA THR A 7 -28.84 -60.88 84.97
C THR A 7 -28.64 -61.10 83.50
N PHE A 8 -29.40 -62.05 82.87
CA PHE A 8 -29.40 -62.24 81.41
C PHE A 8 -30.02 -61.05 80.63
N ALA A 9 -31.11 -60.49 81.17
CA ALA A 9 -31.73 -59.30 80.58
C ALA A 9 -30.80 -58.07 80.68
N GLY A 10 -30.06 -57.89 81.79
CA GLY A 10 -29.07 -56.84 81.91
C GLY A 10 -27.89 -56.97 80.94
N ILE A 11 -27.37 -58.17 80.77
CA ILE A 11 -26.27 -58.46 79.83
C ILE A 11 -26.76 -58.22 78.39
N ALA A 12 -27.94 -58.67 78.03
CA ALA A 12 -28.55 -58.45 76.66
C ALA A 12 -28.75 -56.93 76.35
N ALA A 13 -29.19 -56.16 77.39
CA ALA A 13 -29.34 -54.71 77.25
C ALA A 13 -28.02 -53.99 77.01
N VAL A 14 -26.94 -54.40 77.71
CA VAL A 14 -25.60 -53.89 77.56
C VAL A 14 -25.05 -54.22 76.16
N PHE A 15 -25.25 -55.42 75.68
CA PHE A 15 -24.92 -55.84 74.28
C PHE A 15 -25.65 -55.04 73.23
N LEU A 16 -26.95 -54.79 73.41
CA LEU A 16 -27.72 -53.94 72.51
C LEU A 16 -27.24 -52.49 72.49
N LEU A 17 -26.88 -51.93 73.67
CA LEU A 17 -26.32 -50.58 73.70
C LEU A 17 -24.96 -50.48 73.01
N ILE A 18 -24.06 -51.45 73.24
CA ILE A 18 -22.75 -51.53 72.58
C ILE A 18 -22.98 -51.67 71.04
N PHE A 19 -23.88 -52.52 70.62
CA PHE A 19 -24.17 -52.69 69.21
C PHE A 19 -24.77 -51.43 68.56
N ALA A 20 -25.71 -50.77 69.24
CA ALA A 20 -26.26 -49.50 68.85
C ALA A 20 -25.19 -48.37 68.72
N PHE A 21 -24.28 -48.34 69.73
CA PHE A 21 -23.19 -47.41 69.75
C PHE A 21 -22.20 -47.64 68.57
N LEU A 22 -21.82 -48.90 68.35
CA LEU A 22 -20.97 -49.26 67.17
C LEU A 22 -21.62 -48.95 65.82
N TYR A 23 -22.91 -49.27 65.69
CA TYR A 23 -23.69 -48.95 64.48
C TYR A 23 -23.78 -47.46 64.22
N LEU A 24 -24.06 -46.64 65.25
CA LEU A 24 -24.10 -45.18 65.16
C LEU A 24 -22.74 -44.61 64.83
N HIS A 25 -21.68 -45.14 65.45
CA HIS A 25 -20.30 -44.71 65.14
C HIS A 25 -19.90 -45.05 63.69
N GLN A 26 -20.19 -46.24 63.22
CA GLN A 26 -19.94 -46.66 61.83
C GLN A 26 -20.74 -45.82 60.86
N LYS A 27 -22.01 -45.52 61.18
CA LYS A 27 -22.85 -44.64 60.34
C LYS A 27 -22.31 -43.21 60.27
N GLN A 28 -21.82 -42.66 61.35
CA GLN A 28 -21.16 -41.33 61.44
C GLN A 28 -19.86 -41.29 60.61
N GLN A 29 -19.03 -42.33 60.71
CA GLN A 29 -17.82 -42.43 59.92
C GLN A 29 -18.11 -42.50 58.40
N ALA A 30 -19.10 -43.33 58.01
CA ALA A 30 -19.53 -43.44 56.61
C ALA A 30 -20.06 -42.11 56.08
N GLN A 31 -20.86 -41.38 56.88
CA GLN A 31 -21.38 -40.06 56.49
C GLN A 31 -20.24 -39.02 56.38
N HIS A 32 -19.25 -39.08 57.25
CA HIS A 32 -18.11 -38.19 57.23
C HIS A 32 -17.22 -38.45 56.00
N GLN A 33 -16.98 -39.72 55.69
CA GLN A 33 -16.26 -40.13 54.47
C GLN A 33 -17.00 -39.69 53.23
N HIS A 34 -18.32 -39.95 53.14
CA HIS A 34 -19.14 -39.53 51.99
C HIS A 34 -19.10 -38.01 51.79
N LYS A 35 -19.17 -37.22 52.86
CA LYS A 35 -18.98 -35.73 52.76
C LYS A 35 -17.60 -35.31 52.30
N LYS A 36 -16.51 -36.01 52.68
CA LYS A 36 -15.17 -35.77 52.22
C LYS A 36 -15.05 -36.06 50.70
N ASP A 37 -15.58 -37.22 50.29
CA ASP A 37 -15.55 -37.65 48.89
C ASP A 37 -16.37 -36.71 47.97
N GLN A 38 -17.55 -36.27 48.47
CA GLN A 38 -18.33 -35.24 47.77
C GLN A 38 -17.59 -33.91 47.61
N LYS A 39 -16.92 -33.45 48.69
CA LYS A 39 -16.13 -32.22 48.61
C LYS A 39 -14.92 -32.35 47.67
N ALA A 40 -14.25 -33.51 47.65
CA ALA A 40 -13.17 -33.79 46.72
C ALA A 40 -13.67 -33.80 45.26
N LEU A 41 -14.78 -34.48 45.01
CA LEU A 41 -15.41 -34.52 43.68
C LEU A 41 -15.80 -33.11 43.18
N THR A 42 -16.42 -32.31 44.05
CA THR A 42 -16.81 -30.92 43.73
C THR A 42 -15.58 -30.04 43.44
N ARG A 43 -14.46 -30.24 44.15
CA ARG A 43 -13.20 -29.52 43.85
C ARG A 43 -12.65 -29.88 42.51
N VAL A 44 -12.52 -31.16 42.17
CA VAL A 44 -12.05 -31.64 40.87
C VAL A 44 -12.94 -31.14 39.74
N GLN A 45 -14.26 -31.16 39.97
CA GLN A 45 -15.23 -30.67 38.95
C GLN A 45 -15.12 -29.16 38.73
N ASN A 46 -14.88 -28.37 39.79
CA ASN A 46 -14.64 -26.93 39.68
C ASN A 46 -13.31 -26.61 38.98
N GLU A 47 -12.23 -27.35 39.26
CA GLU A 47 -10.94 -27.20 38.59
C GLU A 47 -11.07 -27.56 37.09
N MET A 48 -11.75 -28.65 36.77
CA MET A 48 -12.00 -29.04 35.38
C MET A 48 -12.80 -27.96 34.62
N ASN A 49 -13.87 -27.44 35.21
CA ASN A 49 -14.67 -26.38 34.64
C ASN A 49 -13.86 -25.06 34.44
N ARG A 50 -12.93 -24.78 35.37
CA ARG A 50 -12.03 -23.64 35.26
C ARG A 50 -11.04 -23.80 34.11
N MET A 51 -10.38 -24.96 34.03
CA MET A 51 -9.46 -25.27 32.91
C MET A 51 -10.18 -25.23 31.56
N GLN A 52 -11.40 -25.75 31.50
CA GLN A 52 -12.20 -25.73 30.27
C GLN A 52 -12.56 -24.30 29.83
N LYS A 53 -12.87 -23.42 30.81
CA LYS A 53 -13.11 -21.99 30.52
C LYS A 53 -11.85 -21.28 30.06
N GLU A 54 -10.70 -21.57 30.66
CA GLU A 54 -9.40 -21.00 30.26
C GLU A 54 -9.05 -21.45 28.82
N LEU A 55 -9.18 -22.74 28.50
CA LEU A 55 -8.94 -23.26 27.15
C LEU A 55 -9.89 -22.66 26.11
N ASN A 56 -11.17 -22.51 26.42
CA ASN A 56 -12.11 -21.88 25.52
C ASN A 56 -11.76 -20.40 25.28
N HIS A 57 -11.38 -19.70 26.33
CA HIS A 57 -10.97 -18.29 26.23
C HIS A 57 -9.71 -18.11 25.35
N GLU A 58 -8.70 -18.97 25.53
CA GLU A 58 -7.51 -18.96 24.67
C GLU A 58 -7.86 -19.26 23.22
N ARG A 59 -8.74 -20.24 23.00
CA ARG A 59 -9.23 -20.58 21.66
C ARG A 59 -9.98 -19.40 21.00
N ASP A 60 -10.87 -18.75 21.74
CA ASP A 60 -11.63 -17.58 21.26
C ASP A 60 -10.69 -16.42 20.88
N ILE A 61 -9.63 -16.19 21.66
CA ILE A 61 -8.61 -15.17 21.34
C ILE A 61 -7.86 -15.53 20.06
N ILE A 62 -7.43 -16.77 19.90
CA ILE A 62 -6.73 -17.22 18.69
C ILE A 62 -7.64 -17.07 17.47
N GLU A 63 -8.90 -17.46 17.57
CA GLU A 63 -9.89 -17.36 16.51
C GLU A 63 -10.14 -15.87 16.11
N LEU A 64 -10.26 -15.00 17.12
CA LEU A 64 -10.40 -13.55 16.90
C LEU A 64 -9.18 -12.95 16.20
N ILE A 65 -7.95 -13.31 16.62
CA ILE A 65 -6.72 -12.87 15.96
C ILE A 65 -6.70 -13.33 14.50
N GLN A 66 -6.98 -14.59 14.24
CA GLN A 66 -6.98 -15.16 12.90
C GLN A 66 -7.99 -14.50 11.97
N GLU A 67 -9.20 -14.17 12.46
CA GLU A 67 -10.23 -13.52 11.64
C GLU A 67 -9.91 -12.06 11.29
N HIS A 68 -9.13 -11.37 12.14
CA HIS A 68 -8.80 -9.95 11.95
C HIS A 68 -7.41 -9.70 11.38
N MET A 69 -6.62 -10.75 11.14
CA MET A 69 -5.31 -10.60 10.49
C MET A 69 -5.46 -10.15 9.05
N VAL A 70 -4.65 -9.16 8.67
CA VAL A 70 -4.56 -8.64 7.30
C VAL A 70 -3.82 -9.62 6.41
N GLU A 71 -2.86 -10.36 6.96
CA GLU A 71 -2.12 -11.41 6.27
C GLU A 71 -2.95 -12.70 6.20
N GLY A 72 -2.81 -13.41 5.09
CA GLY A 72 -3.37 -14.75 4.93
C GLY A 72 -2.51 -15.80 5.61
N ILE A 73 -3.10 -16.62 6.48
CA ILE A 73 -2.44 -17.77 7.09
C ILE A 73 -3.13 -19.05 6.62
N LEU A 74 -2.31 -20.00 6.16
CA LEU A 74 -2.75 -21.32 5.77
C LEU A 74 -1.79 -22.36 6.40
N ILE A 75 -2.35 -23.39 7.04
CA ILE A 75 -1.61 -24.51 7.60
C ILE A 75 -2.10 -25.77 6.89
N LEU A 76 -1.15 -26.52 6.32
CA LEU A 76 -1.39 -27.77 5.64
C LEU A 76 -0.74 -28.90 6.41
N ASP A 77 -1.35 -30.09 6.39
CA ASP A 77 -0.72 -31.32 6.84
C ASP A 77 0.26 -31.88 5.80
N ASP A 78 0.91 -33.02 6.11
CA ASP A 78 1.87 -33.67 5.22
C ASP A 78 1.21 -34.19 3.91
N SER A 79 -0.10 -34.35 3.91
CA SER A 79 -0.92 -34.75 2.74
C SER A 79 -1.49 -33.57 1.97
N ASP A 80 -1.07 -32.33 2.26
CA ASP A 80 -1.54 -31.08 1.66
C ASP A 80 -3.03 -30.77 1.92
N LYS A 81 -3.59 -31.34 2.98
CA LYS A 81 -4.94 -30.98 3.42
C LYS A 81 -4.90 -29.76 4.31
N ILE A 82 -5.87 -28.89 4.13
CA ILE A 82 -5.98 -27.66 4.93
C ILE A 82 -6.42 -28.00 6.34
N GLN A 83 -5.56 -27.72 7.31
CA GLN A 83 -5.85 -27.83 8.73
C GLN A 83 -6.39 -26.52 9.30
N LEU A 84 -5.89 -25.39 8.76
CA LEU A 84 -6.28 -24.06 9.16
C LEU A 84 -6.14 -23.09 7.98
N ALA A 85 -7.15 -22.26 7.80
CA ALA A 85 -7.09 -21.11 6.89
C ALA A 85 -7.88 -19.94 7.49
N ASN A 86 -7.27 -18.76 7.58
CA ASN A 86 -8.00 -17.58 7.96
C ASN A 86 -8.77 -16.99 6.75
N ARG A 87 -9.66 -16.03 7.05
CA ARG A 87 -10.49 -15.36 6.04
C ARG A 87 -9.68 -14.72 4.91
N THR A 88 -8.54 -14.14 5.24
CA THR A 88 -7.66 -13.46 4.28
C THR A 88 -7.02 -14.46 3.33
N ALA A 89 -6.54 -15.61 3.81
CA ALA A 89 -5.95 -16.65 2.98
C ALA A 89 -6.98 -17.24 1.99
N THR A 90 -8.18 -17.53 2.46
CA THR A 90 -9.26 -18.04 1.60
C THR A 90 -9.68 -17.03 0.54
N ALA A 91 -9.72 -15.72 0.89
CA ALA A 91 -10.01 -14.65 -0.05
C ALA A 91 -8.91 -14.50 -1.11
N PHE A 92 -7.62 -14.57 -0.74
CA PHE A 92 -6.52 -14.47 -1.70
C PHE A 92 -6.46 -15.66 -2.65
N LEU A 93 -6.76 -16.87 -2.17
CA LEU A 93 -6.68 -18.08 -2.98
C LEU A 93 -7.98 -18.43 -3.70
N GLY A 94 -9.04 -17.64 -3.50
CA GLY A 94 -10.35 -17.89 -4.12
C GLY A 94 -11.07 -19.13 -3.59
N ILE A 95 -10.78 -19.54 -2.34
CA ILE A 95 -11.31 -20.77 -1.74
C ILE A 95 -12.61 -20.45 -0.97
N ALA A 96 -13.70 -21.17 -1.26
CA ALA A 96 -14.95 -21.03 -0.52
C ALA A 96 -14.83 -21.63 0.89
N LYS A 97 -15.33 -20.90 1.92
CA LYS A 97 -15.20 -21.30 3.34
C LYS A 97 -15.82 -22.68 3.64
N ALA A 98 -16.80 -23.10 2.86
CA ALA A 98 -17.51 -24.40 3.07
C ALA A 98 -16.70 -25.62 2.57
N ASP A 99 -15.69 -25.42 1.71
CA ASP A 99 -15.07 -26.52 0.96
C ASP A 99 -13.66 -26.85 1.43
N TRP A 100 -13.05 -26.08 2.35
CA TRP A 100 -11.63 -26.23 2.63
C TRP A 100 -11.28 -27.22 3.74
N GLU A 101 -12.19 -27.53 4.69
CA GLU A 101 -11.89 -28.45 5.79
C GLU A 101 -11.56 -29.85 5.29
N ASN A 102 -10.37 -30.37 5.60
CA ASN A 102 -9.87 -31.69 5.21
C ASN A 102 -9.74 -31.95 3.69
N ASN A 103 -9.89 -30.94 2.85
CA ASN A 103 -9.65 -31.06 1.41
C ASN A 103 -8.21 -30.66 1.06
N SER A 104 -7.68 -31.28 0.00
CA SER A 104 -6.35 -30.94 -0.49
C SER A 104 -6.36 -29.57 -1.18
N ILE A 105 -5.36 -28.73 -0.87
CA ILE A 105 -5.17 -27.43 -1.50
C ILE A 105 -5.06 -27.50 -3.02
N PHE A 106 -4.57 -28.63 -3.56
CA PHE A 106 -4.43 -28.86 -5.00
C PHE A 106 -5.75 -28.98 -5.76
N ILE A 107 -6.87 -29.19 -5.06
CA ILE A 107 -8.21 -29.26 -5.65
C ILE A 107 -8.91 -27.91 -5.54
N LEU A 108 -8.55 -27.10 -4.55
CA LEU A 108 -9.28 -25.92 -4.14
C LEU A 108 -8.81 -24.61 -4.79
N THR A 109 -7.61 -24.60 -5.37
CA THR A 109 -7.08 -23.42 -6.06
C THR A 109 -6.46 -23.79 -7.40
N ASP A 110 -6.71 -22.95 -8.41
CA ASP A 110 -6.16 -23.10 -9.76
C ASP A 110 -4.85 -22.32 -9.95
N ASN A 111 -4.33 -21.67 -8.89
CA ASN A 111 -3.11 -20.87 -8.99
C ASN A 111 -1.86 -21.76 -9.10
N GLN A 112 -1.42 -22.03 -10.33
CA GLN A 112 -0.30 -22.91 -10.63
C GLN A 112 1.01 -22.41 -10.02
N GLU A 113 1.27 -21.10 -10.00
CA GLU A 113 2.49 -20.53 -9.41
C GLU A 113 2.57 -20.83 -7.91
N PHE A 114 1.44 -20.76 -7.21
CA PHE A 114 1.34 -21.11 -5.80
C PHE A 114 1.54 -22.62 -5.57
N LEU A 115 0.88 -23.46 -6.37
CA LEU A 115 0.99 -24.90 -6.26
C LEU A 115 2.42 -25.40 -6.56
N ASP A 116 3.11 -24.80 -7.52
CA ASP A 116 4.51 -25.12 -7.84
C ASP A 116 5.44 -24.68 -6.71
N ALA A 117 5.18 -23.54 -6.07
CA ALA A 117 5.93 -23.09 -4.90
C ALA A 117 5.75 -24.05 -3.71
N LEU A 118 4.54 -24.59 -3.49
CA LEU A 118 4.28 -25.62 -2.50
C LEU A 118 5.05 -26.93 -2.80
N ARG A 119 5.07 -27.37 -4.05
CA ARG A 119 5.85 -28.56 -4.44
C ARG A 119 7.35 -28.37 -4.21
N LYS A 120 7.89 -27.19 -4.57
CA LYS A 120 9.29 -26.85 -4.33
C LYS A 120 9.65 -26.87 -2.85
N SER A 121 8.79 -26.38 -1.97
CA SER A 121 9.06 -26.37 -0.52
C SER A 121 9.23 -27.76 0.09
N LYS A 122 8.73 -28.81 -0.58
CA LYS A 122 8.89 -30.21 -0.17
C LYS A 122 10.18 -30.85 -0.65
N THR A 123 10.72 -30.38 -1.76
CA THR A 123 11.89 -30.99 -2.45
C THR A 123 13.19 -30.28 -2.13
N GLU A 124 13.16 -29.00 -1.78
CA GLU A 124 14.35 -28.23 -1.45
C GLU A 124 14.70 -28.38 0.04
N PRO A 125 15.97 -28.68 0.39
CA PRO A 125 16.41 -28.68 1.78
C PRO A 125 16.23 -27.27 2.36
N GLN A 126 15.88 -27.21 3.65
CA GLN A 126 15.81 -25.94 4.40
C GLN A 126 17.19 -25.25 4.35
N HIS A 127 17.39 -24.39 3.39
CA HIS A 127 18.52 -23.47 3.40
C HIS A 127 18.09 -22.21 4.16
N ASP A 128 18.89 -21.83 5.17
CA ASP A 128 18.86 -20.50 5.75
C ASP A 128 19.14 -19.48 4.63
N MET A 129 18.10 -19.05 3.94
CA MET A 129 18.22 -17.91 3.02
C MET A 129 18.53 -16.68 3.87
N PRO A 130 19.64 -15.98 3.60
CA PRO A 130 19.88 -14.71 4.25
C PRO A 130 18.70 -13.78 3.98
N PRO A 131 18.21 -13.04 4.98
CA PRO A 131 17.12 -12.09 4.76
C PRO A 131 17.59 -11.05 3.75
N ALA A 132 16.92 -10.96 2.62
CA ALA A 132 17.03 -9.81 1.75
C ALA A 132 16.38 -8.63 2.48
N ASP A 133 17.18 -7.61 2.75
CA ASP A 133 16.78 -6.28 3.24
C ASP A 133 15.60 -6.24 4.24
N GLY A 134 15.91 -6.43 5.53
CA GLY A 134 15.04 -6.02 6.65
C GLY A 134 13.76 -6.85 6.87
N GLU A 135 13.56 -7.99 6.21
CA GLU A 135 12.35 -8.79 6.33
C GLU A 135 12.37 -9.76 7.53
N LEU A 136 11.24 -9.79 8.25
CA LEU A 136 11.03 -10.46 9.54
C LEU A 136 11.03 -12.01 9.52
N HIS A 137 11.08 -12.64 8.35
CA HIS A 137 10.82 -14.08 8.20
C HIS A 137 12.10 -14.89 8.01
N LYS A 138 12.80 -15.15 9.11
CA LYS A 138 13.91 -16.12 9.16
C LYS A 138 13.35 -17.55 9.08
N GLY A 139 13.92 -18.38 8.21
CA GLY A 139 13.59 -19.81 8.13
C GLY A 139 12.52 -20.20 7.08
N CYS A 140 12.19 -19.33 6.12
CA CYS A 140 11.29 -19.67 5.03
C CYS A 140 11.97 -20.59 4.00
N SER A 141 11.36 -21.73 3.68
CA SER A 141 11.89 -22.67 2.68
C SER A 141 11.72 -22.18 1.24
N VAL A 142 10.59 -21.51 0.93
CA VAL A 142 10.28 -20.97 -0.40
C VAL A 142 9.59 -19.62 -0.29
N ARG A 143 10.01 -18.68 -1.13
CA ARG A 143 9.38 -17.37 -1.28
C ARG A 143 8.91 -17.21 -2.73
N GLN A 144 7.63 -16.95 -2.93
CA GLN A 144 7.05 -16.78 -4.27
C GLN A 144 6.19 -15.52 -4.32
N LEU A 145 6.33 -14.74 -5.40
CA LEU A 145 5.44 -13.61 -5.68
C LEU A 145 4.34 -14.09 -6.62
N LEU A 146 3.10 -13.94 -6.19
CA LEU A 146 1.90 -14.34 -6.94
C LEU A 146 1.18 -13.11 -7.44
N LYS A 147 0.56 -13.21 -8.61
CA LYS A 147 -0.34 -12.16 -9.12
C LYS A 147 -1.77 -12.69 -9.11
N ILE A 148 -2.59 -12.20 -8.19
CA ILE A 148 -3.97 -12.65 -7.98
C ILE A 148 -4.90 -11.43 -8.06
N ASP A 149 -5.86 -11.42 -8.97
CA ASP A 149 -6.86 -10.35 -9.17
C ASP A 149 -6.26 -8.93 -9.22
N GLY A 150 -5.12 -8.79 -9.90
CA GLY A 150 -4.42 -7.51 -10.02
C GLY A 150 -3.61 -7.07 -8.80
N LYS A 151 -3.61 -7.86 -7.72
CA LYS A 151 -2.78 -7.71 -6.53
C LYS A 151 -1.50 -8.53 -6.65
N TYR A 152 -0.47 -8.08 -5.94
CA TYR A 152 0.79 -8.82 -5.77
C TYR A 152 0.82 -9.40 -4.35
N ILE A 153 0.66 -10.72 -4.24
CA ILE A 153 0.67 -11.45 -2.96
C ILE A 153 2.00 -12.19 -2.84
N ARG A 154 2.73 -11.94 -1.77
CA ARG A 154 3.95 -12.68 -1.47
C ARG A 154 3.63 -13.87 -0.58
N ALA A 155 3.88 -15.08 -1.09
CA ALA A 155 3.74 -16.32 -0.33
C ALA A 155 5.08 -16.68 0.30
N TYR A 156 5.08 -16.89 1.61
CA TYR A 156 6.18 -17.46 2.40
C TYR A 156 5.74 -18.85 2.82
N ILE A 157 6.46 -19.86 2.36
CA ILE A 157 6.11 -21.27 2.56
C ILE A 157 7.21 -21.89 3.41
N THR A 158 6.86 -22.37 4.58
CA THR A 158 7.80 -22.97 5.54
C THR A 158 7.32 -24.33 5.96
N ARG A 159 8.18 -25.32 5.85
CA ARG A 159 7.91 -26.65 6.37
C ARG A 159 8.26 -26.71 7.85
N VAL A 160 7.37 -27.23 8.66
CA VAL A 160 7.53 -27.31 10.12
C VAL A 160 7.27 -28.74 10.60
N GLU A 161 7.94 -29.10 11.70
CA GLU A 161 7.69 -30.33 12.42
C GLU A 161 7.05 -29.98 13.76
N MET A 162 5.83 -30.44 13.98
CA MET A 162 5.07 -30.24 15.22
C MET A 162 4.76 -31.60 15.84
N GLY A 163 5.44 -31.95 16.93
CA GLY A 163 5.17 -33.19 17.67
C GLY A 163 5.36 -34.48 16.86
N GLY A 164 6.31 -34.51 15.91
CA GLY A 164 6.57 -35.66 15.03
C GLY A 164 5.69 -35.71 13.79
N ILE A 165 4.83 -34.72 13.56
CA ILE A 165 4.02 -34.59 12.35
C ILE A 165 4.58 -33.43 11.52
N PHE A 166 4.90 -33.69 10.25
CA PHE A 166 5.33 -32.65 9.32
C PHE A 166 4.10 -31.90 8.78
N GLY A 167 4.24 -30.58 8.66
CA GLY A 167 3.23 -29.73 8.08
C GLY A 167 3.85 -28.56 7.32
N THR A 168 3.03 -27.81 6.60
CA THR A 168 3.47 -26.62 5.87
C THR A 168 2.68 -25.42 6.34
N ILE A 169 3.40 -24.39 6.77
CA ILE A 169 2.81 -23.07 7.09
C ILE A 169 3.02 -22.18 5.87
N VAL A 170 1.96 -21.53 5.41
CA VAL A 170 1.98 -20.55 4.35
C VAL A 170 1.49 -19.22 4.90
N LEU A 171 2.31 -18.19 4.76
CA LEU A 171 1.95 -16.81 5.04
C LEU A 171 1.81 -16.06 3.71
N LEU A 172 0.66 -15.42 3.50
CA LEU A 172 0.32 -14.65 2.30
C LEU A 172 0.23 -13.17 2.68
N VAL A 173 1.10 -12.36 2.10
CA VAL A 173 1.19 -10.92 2.40
C VAL A 173 0.89 -10.11 1.14
N ASP A 174 -0.04 -9.16 1.23
CA ASP A 174 -0.30 -8.20 0.14
C ASP A 174 0.85 -7.19 0.07
N VAL A 175 1.68 -7.33 -0.95
CA VAL A 175 2.83 -6.45 -1.23
C VAL A 175 2.58 -5.57 -2.47
N THR A 176 1.32 -5.37 -2.84
CA THR A 176 0.94 -4.64 -4.04
C THR A 176 1.50 -3.24 -4.06
N TYR A 177 1.40 -2.54 -2.93
CA TYR A 177 1.93 -1.18 -2.79
C TYR A 177 3.45 -1.16 -2.99
N ASN A 178 4.18 -2.04 -2.31
CA ASN A 178 5.65 -2.09 -2.37
C ASN A 178 6.15 -2.44 -3.78
N VAL A 179 5.52 -3.44 -4.43
CA VAL A 179 5.90 -3.85 -5.80
C VAL A 179 5.59 -2.74 -6.81
N LYS A 180 4.45 -2.05 -6.68
CA LYS A 180 4.11 -0.92 -7.55
C LYS A 180 5.06 0.26 -7.34
N ALA A 181 5.36 0.60 -6.08
CA ALA A 181 6.30 1.66 -5.75
C ALA A 181 7.71 1.37 -6.30
N GLU A 182 8.20 0.14 -6.13
CA GLU A 182 9.52 -0.26 -6.66
C GLU A 182 9.56 -0.23 -8.20
N LYS A 183 8.51 -0.70 -8.88
CA LYS A 183 8.40 -0.58 -10.33
C LYS A 183 8.41 0.89 -10.80
N MET A 184 7.64 1.75 -10.15
CA MET A 184 7.65 3.18 -10.46
C MET A 184 9.03 3.80 -10.27
N ARG A 185 9.77 3.41 -9.21
CA ARG A 185 11.14 3.86 -8.97
C ARG A 185 12.10 3.40 -10.06
N GLN A 186 12.01 2.13 -10.50
CA GLN A 186 12.84 1.58 -11.57
C GLN A 186 12.54 2.25 -12.91
N GLU A 187 11.27 2.44 -13.26
CA GLU A 187 10.84 3.14 -14.47
C GLU A 187 11.29 4.60 -14.46
N PHE A 188 11.21 5.28 -13.31
CA PHE A 188 11.71 6.63 -13.14
C PHE A 188 13.21 6.71 -13.44
N THR A 189 14.03 5.86 -12.80
CA THR A 189 15.48 5.83 -13.00
C THR A 189 15.87 5.53 -14.45
N ALA A 190 15.18 4.58 -15.08
CA ALA A 190 15.40 4.25 -16.50
C ALA A 190 15.05 5.44 -17.42
N ASN A 191 13.90 6.07 -17.17
CA ASN A 191 13.44 7.22 -17.98
C ASN A 191 14.36 8.44 -17.80
N VAL A 192 14.79 8.75 -16.57
CA VAL A 192 15.79 9.80 -16.30
C VAL A 192 17.06 9.55 -17.11
N SER A 193 17.60 8.34 -17.03
CA SER A 193 18.82 7.98 -17.77
C SER A 193 18.67 8.17 -19.28
N HIS A 194 17.53 7.78 -19.84
CA HIS A 194 17.23 7.95 -21.26
C HIS A 194 17.06 9.42 -21.68
N GLU A 195 16.32 10.21 -20.90
CA GLU A 195 16.05 11.61 -21.21
C GLU A 195 17.29 12.50 -21.02
N LEU A 196 18.24 12.13 -20.13
CA LEU A 196 19.55 12.79 -19.98
C LEU A 196 20.51 12.39 -21.10
N LYS A 197 20.56 11.11 -21.50
CA LYS A 197 21.52 10.60 -22.48
C LYS A 197 21.31 11.22 -23.87
N THR A 198 20.08 11.46 -24.28
CA THR A 198 19.75 11.97 -25.61
C THR A 198 20.35 13.37 -25.89
N PRO A 199 20.05 14.43 -25.08
CA PRO A 199 20.63 15.75 -25.30
C PRO A 199 22.16 15.73 -25.13
N LEU A 200 22.69 14.99 -24.14
CA LEU A 200 24.12 14.88 -23.91
C LEU A 200 24.85 14.27 -25.13
N THR A 201 24.28 13.26 -25.76
CA THR A 201 24.85 12.65 -26.99
C THR A 201 24.83 13.64 -28.16
N THR A 202 23.78 14.46 -28.28
CA THR A 202 23.69 15.49 -29.31
C THR A 202 24.73 16.58 -29.08
N ILE A 203 24.85 17.10 -27.87
CA ILE A 203 25.87 18.11 -27.49
C ILE A 203 27.28 17.57 -27.77
N LYS A 204 27.56 16.32 -27.31
CA LYS A 204 28.85 15.67 -27.56
C LYS A 204 29.14 15.52 -29.04
N GLY A 205 28.16 15.05 -29.85
CA GLY A 205 28.35 14.88 -31.29
C GLY A 205 28.68 16.18 -32.02
N PHE A 206 27.99 17.28 -31.68
CA PHE A 206 28.34 18.59 -32.25
C PHE A 206 29.71 19.09 -31.75
N GLY A 207 30.04 18.87 -30.47
CA GLY A 207 31.37 19.17 -29.94
C GLY A 207 32.49 18.42 -30.69
N GLU A 208 32.29 17.15 -31.01
CA GLU A 208 33.23 16.35 -31.79
C GLU A 208 33.38 16.88 -33.23
N MET A 209 32.27 17.31 -33.88
CA MET A 209 32.29 17.90 -35.19
C MET A 209 33.03 19.24 -35.22
N PHE A 210 32.89 20.08 -34.20
CA PHE A 210 33.69 21.31 -34.06
C PHE A 210 35.15 20.97 -33.82
N GLY A 211 35.47 20.04 -32.90
CA GLY A 211 36.84 19.66 -32.59
C GLY A 211 37.63 19.02 -33.72
N SER A 212 36.93 18.32 -34.64
CA SER A 212 37.51 17.69 -35.85
C SER A 212 37.66 18.64 -37.01
N GLY A 213 37.17 19.87 -36.94
CA GLY A 213 37.22 20.83 -38.03
C GLY A 213 36.22 20.52 -39.17
N MET A 214 35.26 19.66 -38.94
CA MET A 214 34.19 19.37 -39.95
C MET A 214 33.28 20.58 -40.16
N ILE A 215 33.10 21.42 -39.17
CA ILE A 215 32.26 22.62 -39.23
C ILE A 215 33.22 23.84 -39.33
N THR A 216 33.27 24.41 -40.53
CA THR A 216 34.18 25.56 -40.82
C THR A 216 33.41 26.78 -41.34
N LYS A 217 32.18 26.60 -41.86
CA LYS A 217 31.38 27.69 -42.39
C LYS A 217 30.70 28.43 -41.22
N GLU A 218 30.75 29.75 -41.24
CA GLU A 218 30.18 30.61 -40.21
C GLU A 218 28.66 30.35 -39.98
N GLU A 219 27.91 30.12 -41.04
CA GLU A 219 26.50 29.77 -40.94
C GLU A 219 26.26 28.45 -40.19
N ASP A 220 27.10 27.43 -40.45
CA ASP A 220 27.00 26.13 -39.79
C ASP A 220 27.43 26.22 -38.30
N VAL A 221 28.48 27.06 -38.01
CA VAL A 221 28.91 27.35 -36.65
C VAL A 221 27.74 27.95 -35.83
N ALA A 222 27.07 28.97 -36.35
CA ALA A 222 25.95 29.62 -35.73
C ALA A 222 24.77 28.63 -35.53
N LYS A 223 24.43 27.83 -36.55
CA LYS A 223 23.36 26.86 -36.52
C LYS A 223 23.58 25.76 -35.46
N TYR A 224 24.73 25.12 -35.48
CA TYR A 224 25.03 24.02 -34.57
C TYR A 224 25.32 24.54 -33.15
N GLY A 225 25.87 25.74 -32.99
CA GLY A 225 26.00 26.43 -31.71
C GLY A 225 24.64 26.67 -31.05
N ALA A 226 23.64 27.17 -31.81
CA ALA A 226 22.28 27.33 -31.32
C ALA A 226 21.58 25.99 -30.98
N MET A 227 21.99 24.90 -31.63
CA MET A 227 21.47 23.55 -31.27
C MET A 227 22.05 23.05 -29.98
N ILE A 228 23.36 23.26 -29.74
CA ILE A 228 24.01 22.92 -28.47
C ILE A 228 23.39 23.72 -27.32
N GLU A 229 23.22 25.03 -27.49
CA GLU A 229 22.58 25.91 -26.50
C GLU A 229 21.17 25.38 -26.11
N ARG A 230 20.33 25.11 -27.11
CA ARG A 230 18.97 24.59 -26.90
C ARG A 230 18.94 23.24 -26.16
N GLU A 231 19.82 22.30 -26.52
CA GLU A 231 19.87 21.01 -25.84
C GLU A 231 20.46 21.13 -24.42
N SER A 232 21.36 22.09 -24.18
CA SER A 232 21.88 22.40 -22.83
C SER A 232 20.81 23.01 -21.94
N GLU A 233 20.04 23.98 -22.44
CA GLU A 233 18.90 24.56 -21.72
C GLU A 233 17.85 23.47 -21.38
N ARG A 234 17.54 22.62 -22.33
CA ARG A 234 16.63 21.50 -22.10
C ARG A 234 17.11 20.55 -21.02
N LEU A 235 18.43 20.27 -20.98
CA LEU A 235 19.04 19.42 -19.97
C LEU A 235 18.94 20.07 -18.57
N LEU A 236 19.18 21.38 -18.47
CA LEU A 236 19.04 22.14 -17.24
C LEU A 236 17.59 22.13 -16.73
N PHE A 237 16.61 22.32 -17.60
CA PHE A 237 15.18 22.21 -17.22
C PHE A 237 14.85 20.83 -16.67
N LEU A 238 15.33 19.76 -17.32
CA LEU A 238 15.09 18.40 -16.86
C LEU A 238 15.72 18.12 -15.49
N ILE A 239 16.96 18.55 -15.27
CA ILE A 239 17.64 18.41 -13.99
C ILE A 239 16.88 19.15 -12.89
N ASN A 240 16.46 20.40 -13.16
CA ASN A 240 15.70 21.18 -12.18
C ASN A 240 14.35 20.53 -11.85
N ASP A 241 13.64 19.98 -12.83
CA ASP A 241 12.38 19.26 -12.59
C ASP A 241 12.58 18.00 -11.74
N ILE A 242 13.71 17.27 -11.95
CA ILE A 242 14.05 16.09 -11.14
C ILE A 242 14.36 16.49 -9.69
N ILE A 243 15.15 17.56 -9.49
CA ILE A 243 15.48 18.06 -8.16
C ILE A 243 14.19 18.48 -7.42
N ARG A 244 13.33 19.26 -8.09
CA ARG A 244 12.05 19.71 -7.52
C ARG A 244 11.14 18.54 -7.14
N LEU A 245 11.05 17.52 -8.01
CA LEU A 245 10.28 16.32 -7.71
C LEU A 245 10.84 15.61 -6.47
N SER A 246 12.17 15.46 -6.37
CA SER A 246 12.82 14.85 -5.21
C SER A 246 12.57 15.64 -3.93
N GLU A 247 12.68 16.97 -3.97
CA GLU A 247 12.40 17.85 -2.83
C GLU A 247 10.95 17.71 -2.33
N ILE A 248 9.99 17.64 -3.25
CA ILE A 248 8.57 17.47 -2.91
C ILE A 248 8.30 16.07 -2.34
N GLU A 249 8.99 15.04 -2.82
CA GLU A 249 8.84 13.65 -2.34
C GLU A 249 9.45 13.42 -0.95
N GLU A 250 10.57 14.08 -0.65
CA GLU A 250 11.27 13.95 0.64
C GLU A 250 10.62 14.76 1.78
N HIS A 251 10.07 15.94 1.45
CA HIS A 251 9.48 16.84 2.44
C HIS A 251 7.98 16.59 2.61
N THR A 252 7.65 15.50 3.30
CA THR A 252 6.28 15.21 3.74
C THR A 252 5.79 16.16 4.85
N GLU A 253 6.69 16.86 5.53
CA GLU A 253 6.35 17.91 6.49
C GLU A 253 6.02 19.19 5.73
N MET A 254 4.75 19.35 5.39
CA MET A 254 4.24 20.61 4.88
C MET A 254 4.43 21.69 5.93
N LEU A 255 5.23 22.72 5.60
CA LEU A 255 5.23 23.95 6.36
C LEU A 255 3.78 24.49 6.33
N ASN A 256 3.13 24.44 7.46
CA ASN A 256 1.69 24.71 7.60
C ASN A 256 1.44 26.23 7.66
N THR A 257 1.85 26.93 6.59
CA THR A 257 1.68 28.37 6.47
C THR A 257 0.42 28.69 5.65
N PRO A 258 -0.37 29.73 6.02
CA PRO A 258 -1.49 30.12 5.20
C PRO A 258 -0.98 30.77 3.89
N VAL A 259 -1.33 30.17 2.76
CA VAL A 259 -0.99 30.62 1.42
C VAL A 259 -2.24 31.12 0.71
N ASP A 260 -2.21 32.34 0.17
CA ASP A 260 -3.27 32.85 -0.70
C ASP A 260 -3.07 32.31 -2.13
N LEU A 261 -4.02 31.47 -2.56
CA LEU A 261 -3.98 30.85 -3.89
C LEU A 261 -4.06 31.87 -5.02
N ALA A 262 -4.77 32.97 -4.84
CA ALA A 262 -4.86 34.01 -5.86
C ALA A 262 -3.52 34.78 -6.00
N ALA A 263 -2.82 35.02 -4.88
CA ALA A 263 -1.48 35.57 -4.91
C ALA A 263 -0.47 34.61 -5.58
N ALA A 264 -0.53 33.32 -5.25
CA ALA A 264 0.33 32.30 -5.88
C ALA A 264 0.08 32.20 -7.39
N ALA A 265 -1.16 32.23 -7.85
CA ALA A 265 -1.50 32.28 -9.27
C ALA A 265 -0.94 33.54 -9.97
N LYS A 266 -1.08 34.72 -9.36
CA LYS A 266 -0.52 35.96 -9.90
C LYS A 266 1.01 35.92 -10.01
N ASN A 267 1.69 35.38 -9.01
CA ASN A 267 3.15 35.22 -9.04
C ASN A 267 3.57 34.26 -10.18
N ALA A 268 2.85 33.16 -10.39
CA ALA A 268 3.10 32.24 -11.48
C ALA A 268 2.91 32.93 -12.86
N LEU A 269 1.86 33.72 -13.02
CA LEU A 269 1.60 34.50 -14.23
C LEU A 269 2.71 35.51 -14.53
N GLN A 270 3.27 36.19 -13.51
CA GLN A 270 4.41 37.10 -13.69
C GLN A 270 5.66 36.37 -14.21
N ILE A 271 5.93 35.16 -13.71
CA ILE A 271 7.05 34.34 -14.18
C ILE A 271 6.84 33.90 -15.63
N LEU A 272 5.62 33.61 -16.02
CA LEU A 272 5.26 33.14 -17.36
C LEU A 272 4.96 34.25 -18.35
N GLU A 273 5.01 35.53 -17.94
CA GLU A 273 4.69 36.69 -18.78
C GLU A 273 5.43 36.71 -20.12
N PRO A 274 6.75 36.42 -20.21
CA PRO A 274 7.46 36.37 -21.49
C PRO A 274 6.88 35.32 -22.47
N GLN A 275 6.38 34.20 -21.94
CA GLN A 275 5.79 33.13 -22.75
C GLN A 275 4.35 33.50 -23.19
N ILE A 276 3.58 34.14 -22.31
CA ILE A 276 2.24 34.67 -22.58
C ILE A 276 2.30 35.66 -23.75
N GLN A 277 3.21 36.63 -23.69
CA GLN A 277 3.39 37.64 -24.73
C GLN A 277 3.88 37.03 -26.06
N ARG A 278 4.86 36.12 -26.00
CA ARG A 278 5.39 35.44 -27.20
C ARG A 278 4.31 34.68 -27.96
N ASN A 279 3.44 33.99 -27.25
CA ASN A 279 2.38 33.19 -27.85
C ASN A 279 1.05 33.97 -28.01
N LYS A 280 1.02 35.26 -27.58
CA LYS A 280 -0.14 36.14 -27.60
C LYS A 280 -1.38 35.54 -26.91
N ILE A 281 -1.19 34.86 -25.80
CA ILE A 281 -2.26 34.21 -25.04
C ILE A 281 -2.99 35.25 -24.21
N GLN A 282 -4.32 35.15 -24.18
CA GLN A 282 -5.18 35.96 -23.31
C GLN A 282 -5.41 35.21 -22.00
N ILE A 283 -5.04 35.83 -20.88
CA ILE A 283 -5.21 35.26 -19.54
C ILE A 283 -6.36 35.92 -18.84
N HIS A 284 -7.30 35.12 -18.32
CA HIS A 284 -8.40 35.56 -17.47
C HIS A 284 -8.24 34.89 -16.09
N LEU A 285 -7.97 35.69 -15.07
CA LEU A 285 -7.89 35.23 -13.67
C LEU A 285 -9.10 35.74 -12.90
N GLU A 286 -9.96 34.81 -12.49
CA GLU A 286 -11.12 35.09 -11.64
C GLU A 286 -10.99 34.37 -10.29
N GLY A 287 -11.31 35.05 -9.23
CA GLY A 287 -11.36 34.44 -7.89
C GLY A 287 -11.09 35.41 -6.79
N ASN A 288 -11.53 35.04 -5.59
CA ASN A 288 -11.28 35.75 -4.36
C ASN A 288 -10.03 35.17 -3.66
N CYS A 289 -9.56 35.88 -2.63
CA CYS A 289 -8.53 35.36 -1.73
C CYS A 289 -9.05 34.06 -1.07
N VAL A 290 -8.41 32.93 -1.37
CA VAL A 290 -8.66 31.62 -0.77
C VAL A 290 -7.39 31.19 -0.07
N LEU A 291 -7.44 31.11 1.26
CA LEU A 291 -6.32 30.68 2.08
C LEU A 291 -6.30 29.16 2.20
N LEU A 292 -5.14 28.57 1.92
CA LEU A 292 -4.84 27.15 2.09
C LEU A 292 -3.61 26.99 2.98
N HIS A 293 -3.64 26.07 3.94
CA HIS A 293 -2.44 25.71 4.68
C HIS A 293 -1.54 24.84 3.81
N SER A 294 -0.41 25.41 3.39
CA SER A 294 0.48 24.78 2.41
C SER A 294 1.89 25.38 2.48
N ASN A 295 2.73 24.98 1.54
CA ASN A 295 4.00 25.60 1.20
C ASN A 295 3.80 26.53 -0.01
N GLU A 296 4.25 27.79 0.08
CA GLU A 296 4.15 28.76 -1.02
C GLU A 296 4.82 28.26 -2.30
N GLY A 297 5.97 27.56 -2.16
CA GLY A 297 6.70 26.96 -3.27
C GLY A 297 5.85 25.91 -4.00
N TYR A 298 5.12 25.07 -3.27
CA TYR A 298 4.25 24.03 -3.87
C TYR A 298 3.09 24.66 -4.67
N MET A 299 2.44 25.68 -4.11
CA MET A 299 1.34 26.35 -4.82
C MET A 299 1.86 27.10 -6.06
N ARG A 300 3.03 27.73 -5.96
CA ARG A 300 3.67 28.36 -7.11
C ARG A 300 3.99 27.33 -8.22
N GLU A 301 4.59 26.19 -7.86
CA GLU A 301 4.90 25.13 -8.82
C GLU A 301 3.64 24.53 -9.46
N LEU A 302 2.56 24.35 -8.68
CA LEU A 302 1.27 23.87 -9.18
C LEU A 302 0.77 24.80 -10.29
N PHE A 303 0.71 26.14 -10.02
CA PHE A 303 0.22 27.10 -11.01
C PHE A 303 1.18 27.22 -12.20
N ILE A 304 2.51 27.26 -11.99
CA ILE A 304 3.48 27.31 -13.09
C ILE A 304 3.28 26.13 -14.03
N ASN A 305 3.24 24.91 -13.51
CA ASN A 305 3.13 23.71 -14.34
C ASN A 305 1.81 23.63 -15.13
N LEU A 306 0.70 24.02 -14.50
CA LEU A 306 -0.61 24.00 -15.17
C LEU A 306 -0.75 25.10 -16.23
N VAL A 307 -0.34 26.33 -15.88
CA VAL A 307 -0.46 27.46 -16.80
C VAL A 307 0.56 27.34 -17.95
N ASP A 308 1.78 26.90 -17.68
CA ASP A 308 2.80 26.65 -18.72
C ASP A 308 2.32 25.61 -19.74
N ASN A 309 1.66 24.53 -19.27
CA ASN A 309 1.04 23.55 -20.15
C ASN A 309 -0.11 24.17 -20.96
N ALA A 310 -0.99 24.95 -20.34
CA ALA A 310 -2.09 25.63 -21.01
C ALA A 310 -1.59 26.63 -22.08
N ILE A 311 -0.44 27.27 -21.89
CA ILE A 311 0.19 28.16 -22.87
C ILE A 311 0.87 27.33 -23.98
N LYS A 312 1.67 26.33 -23.64
CA LYS A 312 2.46 25.53 -24.59
C LYS A 312 1.61 24.74 -25.58
N TYR A 313 0.46 24.24 -25.11
CA TYR A 313 -0.43 23.43 -25.93
C TYR A 313 -1.62 24.21 -26.47
N ASN A 314 -1.62 25.52 -26.31
CA ASN A 314 -2.61 26.41 -26.91
C ASN A 314 -2.28 26.77 -28.36
N ASN A 315 -3.26 27.35 -29.04
CA ASN A 315 -3.09 28.01 -30.30
C ASN A 315 -2.60 29.46 -30.09
N ALA A 316 -1.89 30.01 -31.07
CA ALA A 316 -1.47 31.40 -30.98
C ALA A 316 -2.70 32.34 -30.92
N GLY A 317 -2.75 33.22 -29.94
CA GLY A 317 -3.90 34.08 -29.68
C GLY A 317 -5.06 33.42 -28.93
N GLY A 318 -4.84 32.21 -28.40
CA GLY A 318 -5.84 31.51 -27.58
C GLY A 318 -6.04 32.11 -26.19
N THR A 319 -6.91 31.48 -25.42
CA THR A 319 -7.30 31.91 -24.08
C THR A 319 -6.97 30.87 -23.02
N VAL A 320 -6.59 31.33 -21.81
CA VAL A 320 -6.46 30.52 -20.61
C VAL A 320 -7.26 31.17 -19.49
N GLU A 321 -8.20 30.43 -18.92
CA GLU A 321 -9.05 30.87 -17.82
C GLU A 321 -8.60 30.16 -16.54
N ILE A 322 -8.38 30.96 -15.48
CA ILE A 322 -7.99 30.47 -14.15
C ILE A 322 -9.08 30.90 -13.18
N THR A 323 -9.75 29.96 -12.57
CA THR A 323 -10.82 30.23 -11.59
C THR A 323 -10.43 29.65 -10.24
N ILE A 324 -10.49 30.48 -9.18
CA ILE A 324 -10.20 30.07 -7.79
C ILE A 324 -11.41 30.38 -6.93
N GLN A 325 -11.98 29.35 -6.30
CA GLN A 325 -13.20 29.46 -5.51
C GLN A 325 -13.08 28.66 -4.21
N HIS A 326 -13.76 29.14 -3.17
CA HIS A 326 -13.93 28.39 -1.93
C HIS A 326 -15.30 27.68 -1.96
N ILE A 327 -15.31 26.35 -1.87
CA ILE A 327 -16.54 25.54 -1.90
C ILE A 327 -16.58 24.65 -0.65
N GLY A 328 -17.43 25.03 0.31
CA GLY A 328 -17.54 24.32 1.58
C GLY A 328 -16.22 24.33 2.37
N ALA A 329 -15.58 23.18 2.58
CA ALA A 329 -14.29 23.02 3.26
C ALA A 329 -13.12 22.82 2.27
N GLN A 330 -13.29 23.18 1.00
CA GLN A 330 -12.30 22.95 -0.05
C GLN A 330 -12.04 24.21 -0.87
N ALA A 331 -10.80 24.38 -1.30
CA ALA A 331 -10.42 25.29 -2.36
C ALA A 331 -10.56 24.57 -3.72
N LYS A 332 -11.31 25.16 -4.64
CA LYS A 332 -11.44 24.69 -6.03
C LYS A 332 -10.62 25.58 -6.94
N ILE A 333 -9.73 24.97 -7.70
CA ILE A 333 -8.91 25.61 -8.73
C ILE A 333 -9.31 25.00 -10.07
N ILE A 334 -9.65 25.82 -11.05
CA ILE A 334 -9.94 25.41 -12.41
C ILE A 334 -8.98 26.14 -13.34
N ILE A 335 -8.31 25.40 -14.22
CA ILE A 335 -7.52 25.97 -15.31
C ILE A 335 -8.04 25.38 -16.61
N ALA A 336 -8.56 26.25 -17.46
CA ALA A 336 -9.16 25.88 -18.75
C ALA A 336 -8.44 26.60 -19.89
N ASP A 337 -8.15 25.90 -20.96
CA ASP A 337 -7.59 26.42 -22.20
C ASP A 337 -8.45 26.03 -23.41
N ASN A 338 -8.37 26.80 -24.49
CA ASN A 338 -8.98 26.49 -25.77
C ASN A 338 -7.98 25.98 -26.81
N GLY A 339 -6.97 25.25 -26.36
CA GLY A 339 -5.88 24.71 -27.16
C GLY A 339 -6.22 23.44 -27.92
N ILE A 340 -5.19 22.64 -28.20
CA ILE A 340 -5.28 21.43 -29.03
C ILE A 340 -6.04 20.27 -28.39
N GLY A 341 -6.26 20.31 -27.08
CA GLY A 341 -6.89 19.22 -26.33
C GLY A 341 -6.03 17.95 -26.25
N ILE A 342 -6.55 16.94 -25.55
CA ILE A 342 -5.88 15.68 -25.25
C ILE A 342 -6.72 14.51 -25.75
N PRO A 343 -6.16 13.60 -26.59
CA PRO A 343 -6.85 12.41 -27.05
C PRO A 343 -7.31 11.53 -25.90
N LEU A 344 -8.51 10.94 -25.98
CA LEU A 344 -9.12 10.14 -24.92
C LEU A 344 -8.20 9.02 -24.39
N GLN A 345 -7.48 8.36 -25.28
CA GLN A 345 -6.56 7.27 -24.94
C GLN A 345 -5.36 7.72 -24.08
N ALA A 346 -5.02 9.03 -24.12
CA ALA A 346 -3.90 9.60 -23.39
C ALA A 346 -4.31 10.18 -22.03
N GLN A 347 -5.59 10.53 -21.85
CA GLN A 347 -6.08 11.29 -20.68
C GLN A 347 -5.82 10.58 -19.33
N SER A 348 -5.90 9.26 -19.27
CA SER A 348 -5.61 8.49 -18.06
C SER A 348 -4.11 8.47 -17.69
N ARG A 349 -3.24 8.80 -18.65
CA ARG A 349 -1.79 8.64 -18.52
C ARG A 349 -1.02 9.95 -18.41
N ILE A 350 -1.64 11.10 -18.65
CA ILE A 350 -0.93 12.40 -18.68
C ILE A 350 -0.29 12.79 -17.33
N PHE A 351 -0.73 12.17 -16.24
CA PHE A 351 -0.15 12.36 -14.90
C PHE A 351 0.98 11.39 -14.57
N GLU A 352 1.26 10.41 -15.48
CA GLU A 352 2.42 9.53 -15.34
C GLU A 352 3.71 10.30 -15.60
N ARG A 353 4.78 9.98 -14.86
CA ARG A 353 6.10 10.62 -15.03
C ARG A 353 6.67 10.33 -16.43
N PHE A 354 7.23 11.34 -17.07
CA PHE A 354 7.80 11.28 -18.43
C PHE A 354 6.80 10.94 -19.54
N TYR A 355 5.50 10.86 -19.23
CA TYR A 355 4.50 10.58 -20.24
C TYR A 355 4.28 11.81 -21.14
N ARG A 356 4.17 11.56 -22.43
CA ARG A 356 3.95 12.58 -23.46
C ARG A 356 3.09 11.98 -24.58
N VAL A 357 2.05 12.71 -25.00
CA VAL A 357 1.13 12.27 -26.07
C VAL A 357 1.86 12.10 -27.39
N ASP A 358 2.77 13.02 -27.73
CA ASP A 358 3.61 12.97 -28.92
C ASP A 358 5.06 13.34 -28.56
N LYS A 359 5.95 12.35 -28.61
CA LYS A 359 7.37 12.53 -28.28
C LYS A 359 8.10 13.46 -29.25
N SER A 360 7.67 13.56 -30.51
CA SER A 360 8.34 14.36 -31.54
C SER A 360 7.98 15.84 -31.44
N ARG A 361 6.70 16.18 -31.41
CA ARG A 361 6.20 17.55 -31.31
C ARG A 361 6.52 18.21 -29.96
N SER A 362 6.44 17.44 -28.88
CA SER A 362 6.72 17.96 -27.55
C SER A 362 8.23 18.17 -27.29
N LYS A 363 9.14 17.48 -28.02
CA LYS A 363 10.58 17.81 -28.01
C LYS A 363 10.84 19.24 -28.51
N GLN A 364 10.13 19.68 -29.55
CA GLN A 364 10.26 21.04 -30.09
C GLN A 364 9.70 22.10 -29.13
N ARG A 365 8.70 21.76 -28.30
CA ARG A 365 8.07 22.67 -27.33
C ARG A 365 8.69 22.62 -25.93
N GLY A 366 9.77 21.86 -25.71
CA GLY A 366 10.58 21.88 -24.47
C GLY A 366 9.92 21.20 -23.24
N GLY A 367 8.95 20.30 -23.41
CA GLY A 367 8.33 19.60 -22.28
C GLY A 367 9.20 18.43 -21.79
N THR A 368 9.35 18.27 -20.47
CA THR A 368 10.05 17.17 -19.78
C THR A 368 9.15 15.95 -19.57
N GLY A 369 7.82 16.16 -19.47
CA GLY A 369 6.83 15.16 -19.07
C GLY A 369 6.76 14.95 -17.55
N LEU A 370 7.38 15.85 -16.76
CA LEU A 370 7.34 15.82 -15.29
C LEU A 370 6.33 16.80 -14.70
N GLY A 371 5.99 17.89 -15.36
CA GLY A 371 5.17 18.96 -14.81
C GLY A 371 3.80 18.50 -14.27
N LEU A 372 3.03 17.71 -15.04
CA LEU A 372 1.73 17.22 -14.56
C LEU A 372 1.86 16.17 -13.47
N SER A 373 2.94 15.38 -13.44
CA SER A 373 3.20 14.45 -12.34
C SER A 373 3.59 15.19 -11.05
N ILE A 374 4.28 16.33 -11.14
CA ILE A 374 4.54 17.23 -10.00
C ILE A 374 3.21 17.79 -9.47
N VAL A 375 2.33 18.28 -10.35
CA VAL A 375 0.98 18.74 -9.95
C VAL A 375 0.21 17.64 -9.23
N LYS A 376 0.18 16.44 -9.79
CA LYS A 376 -0.50 15.29 -9.17
C LYS A 376 0.05 14.99 -7.79
N HIS A 377 1.37 14.98 -7.63
CA HIS A 377 2.03 14.73 -6.35
C HIS A 377 1.69 15.82 -5.31
N ILE A 378 1.73 17.11 -5.69
CA ILE A 378 1.32 18.21 -4.81
C ILE A 378 -0.14 18.04 -4.34
N VAL A 379 -1.05 17.69 -5.26
CA VAL A 379 -2.46 17.46 -4.93
C VAL A 379 -2.62 16.28 -3.97
N ASP A 380 -1.91 15.18 -4.19
CA ASP A 380 -1.95 13.98 -3.34
C ASP A 380 -1.40 14.27 -1.93
N CYS A 381 -0.30 15.04 -1.82
CA CYS A 381 0.24 15.50 -0.52
C CYS A 381 -0.78 16.33 0.29
N HIS A 382 -1.68 17.04 -0.37
CA HIS A 382 -2.75 17.81 0.28
C HIS A 382 -4.04 16.99 0.49
N ASN A 383 -4.03 15.67 0.25
CA ASN A 383 -5.24 14.83 0.23
C ASN A 383 -6.34 15.39 -0.67
N GLY A 384 -5.94 16.05 -1.75
CA GLY A 384 -6.83 16.67 -2.73
C GLY A 384 -7.24 15.70 -3.84
N THR A 385 -8.04 16.20 -4.76
CA THR A 385 -8.43 15.47 -5.98
C THR A 385 -8.17 16.31 -7.22
N ILE A 386 -7.75 15.65 -8.30
CA ILE A 386 -7.55 16.25 -9.62
C ILE A 386 -8.43 15.53 -10.64
N SER A 387 -9.12 16.29 -11.46
CA SER A 387 -9.92 15.77 -12.57
C SER A 387 -9.63 16.52 -13.86
N LEU A 388 -9.82 15.83 -14.98
CA LEU A 388 -9.54 16.32 -16.32
C LEU A 388 -10.77 16.19 -17.20
N ARG A 389 -11.06 17.25 -17.96
CA ARG A 389 -11.97 17.24 -19.09
C ARG A 389 -11.23 17.79 -20.30
N SER A 390 -11.14 17.04 -21.38
CA SER A 390 -10.47 17.49 -22.60
C SER A 390 -11.08 16.83 -23.82
N GLU A 391 -11.17 17.59 -24.88
CA GLU A 391 -11.59 17.10 -26.19
C GLU A 391 -10.61 17.62 -27.24
N LEU A 392 -10.20 16.73 -28.15
CA LEU A 392 -9.23 17.07 -29.19
C LEU A 392 -9.76 18.19 -30.10
N GLY A 393 -9.02 19.30 -30.19
CA GLY A 393 -9.39 20.49 -30.93
C GLY A 393 -10.25 21.51 -30.17
N HIS A 394 -10.70 21.20 -28.93
CA HIS A 394 -11.57 22.08 -28.12
C HIS A 394 -10.91 22.56 -26.82
N GLY A 395 -9.71 22.05 -26.50
CA GLY A 395 -8.96 22.48 -25.34
C GLY A 395 -9.02 21.53 -24.14
N THR A 396 -8.55 22.00 -22.98
CA THR A 396 -8.42 21.20 -21.76
C THR A 396 -8.85 21.98 -20.56
N GLU A 397 -9.62 21.35 -19.67
CA GLU A 397 -9.99 21.84 -18.34
C GLU A 397 -9.42 20.90 -17.28
N ILE A 398 -8.61 21.41 -16.37
CA ILE A 398 -8.12 20.71 -15.20
C ILE A 398 -8.76 21.34 -13.97
N THR A 399 -9.46 20.53 -13.19
CA THR A 399 -10.09 20.92 -11.93
C THR A 399 -9.37 20.24 -10.76
N ILE A 400 -8.96 21.04 -9.76
CA ILE A 400 -8.32 20.59 -8.53
C ILE A 400 -9.17 21.00 -7.33
N LEU A 401 -9.34 20.07 -6.38
CA LEU A 401 -9.99 20.32 -5.10
C LEU A 401 -9.00 20.02 -3.98
N LEU A 402 -8.71 21.00 -3.13
CA LEU A 402 -7.80 20.89 -2.00
C LEU A 402 -8.56 21.18 -0.70
N PRO A 403 -8.46 20.32 0.33
CA PRO A 403 -9.02 20.62 1.66
C PRO A 403 -8.39 21.89 2.24
N THR A 404 -9.20 22.79 2.80
CA THR A 404 -8.71 24.06 3.39
C THR A 404 -8.39 23.95 4.88
N LYS A 405 -8.65 22.77 5.49
CA LYS A 405 -8.37 22.46 6.89
C LYS A 405 -7.36 21.35 7.00
#